data_78d7b2086ed3a928959ff8cae4ac1897
#
_entry.id   78d7b2086ed3a928959ff8cae4ac1897
#
_cell.length_a   1.000
_cell.length_b   1.000
_cell.length_c   1.000
_cell.angle_alpha   90.00
_cell.angle_beta   90.00
_cell.angle_gamma   90.00
#
_symmetry.space_group_name_H-M   'P 1'
#
loop_
_entity.id
_entity.type
_entity.pdbx_description
1 polymer ?
#
loop_
_entity_poly.entity_id
_entity_poly.type
_entity_poly.pdbx_seq_one_letter_code
_entity_poly.pdbx_strand_id
1 'polypeptide(L)'
;MQAIGYIGLILFLGSFVFLHLTLKKIVKNEADTFLSRIEIIKLSISSAVAGLMALITILGLILAKGWTLSGGEYAMALIGSLFFGLGASALYASFGLNFYKPTLEGRILKIVRLIMYISIPVIIVFFALASEGVANHLVYPLANRILITEGLVDPFNRTAQFAVAFYGVLIVGGAIIVYFVADHFFFKKFKRHGILDSTFYIAFPAGLVGARLWYCYVLEFDTYANDFLAVLQVWDGGLAIMGGAILGIITGVTFLLVRRNYVNIRWAMDVIVPAILIAQAIGRWGNFFNIEVHGNQVAAASWGFLPSIILNNMAFSSTSGMADPGNIYVPLFLIESISNLAGYFIITYGIGKGLRKWLSLGDLSMGYLIWYGATRAIMEPMRDGNFEYGQSWISSFLLIGAGILGIIAFHVYDFIRKKRNLEPRTYETV
;
A
#
# COMPACT_ATOMS: atom_id res chain seq x y z
N MET A 1 -13.56 -27.60 19.96
CA MET A 1 -13.62 -26.21 19.51
C MET A 1 -12.41 -25.81 18.61
N GLN A 2 -11.16 -26.14 18.94
CA GLN A 2 -10.01 -25.89 18.04
C GLN A 2 -10.19 -26.48 16.63
N ALA A 3 -10.81 -27.66 16.52
CA ALA A 3 -11.11 -28.29 15.24
C ALA A 3 -11.97 -27.42 14.30
N ILE A 4 -12.89 -26.61 14.84
CA ILE A 4 -13.78 -25.76 14.05
C ILE A 4 -12.98 -24.65 13.33
N GLY A 5 -11.99 -24.05 14.01
CA GLY A 5 -11.11 -23.04 13.39
C GLY A 5 -10.27 -23.62 12.26
N TYR A 6 -9.68 -24.81 12.44
CA TYR A 6 -8.91 -25.51 11.40
C TYR A 6 -9.79 -25.94 10.22
N ILE A 7 -11.00 -26.46 10.50
CA ILE A 7 -11.97 -26.81 9.46
C ILE A 7 -12.34 -25.55 8.67
N GLY A 8 -12.63 -24.44 9.36
CA GLY A 8 -12.91 -23.16 8.73
C GLY A 8 -11.78 -22.69 7.81
N LEU A 9 -10.53 -22.80 8.26
CA LEU A 9 -9.35 -22.43 7.46
C LEU A 9 -9.22 -23.33 6.22
N ILE A 10 -9.41 -24.63 6.35
CA ILE A 10 -9.37 -25.57 5.21
C ILE A 10 -10.47 -25.23 4.22
N LEU A 11 -11.68 -24.95 4.68
CA LEU A 11 -12.80 -24.56 3.83
C LEU A 11 -12.57 -23.20 3.15
N PHE A 12 -11.96 -22.24 3.87
CA PHE A 12 -11.57 -20.96 3.31
C PHE A 12 -10.55 -21.12 2.17
N LEU A 13 -9.47 -21.89 2.39
CA LEU A 13 -8.51 -22.21 1.36
C LEU A 13 -9.13 -22.98 0.19
N GLY A 14 -10.03 -23.94 0.49
CA GLY A 14 -10.81 -24.67 -0.49
C GLY A 14 -11.69 -23.77 -1.37
N SER A 15 -12.22 -22.67 -0.81
CA SER A 15 -13.01 -21.70 -1.57
C SER A 15 -12.22 -21.03 -2.69
N PHE A 16 -10.90 -20.82 -2.50
CA PHE A 16 -10.01 -20.31 -3.55
C PHE A 16 -9.75 -21.34 -4.67
N VAL A 17 -9.72 -22.62 -4.32
CA VAL A 17 -9.66 -23.69 -5.36
C VAL A 17 -10.93 -23.64 -6.21
N PHE A 18 -12.08 -23.49 -5.57
CA PHE A 18 -13.36 -23.36 -6.28
C PHE A 18 -13.40 -22.09 -7.15
N LEU A 19 -12.92 -20.96 -6.61
CA LEU A 19 -12.80 -19.71 -7.37
C LEU A 19 -11.84 -19.86 -8.56
N HIS A 20 -10.69 -20.54 -8.38
CA HIS A 20 -9.74 -20.82 -9.45
C HIS A 20 -10.36 -21.67 -10.56
N LEU A 21 -11.04 -22.75 -10.20
CA LEU A 21 -11.72 -23.61 -11.16
C LEU A 21 -12.84 -22.85 -11.91
N THR A 22 -13.52 -21.94 -11.23
CA THR A 22 -14.53 -21.06 -11.84
C THR A 22 -13.87 -20.12 -12.85
N LEU A 23 -12.78 -19.45 -12.47
CA LEU A 23 -12.00 -18.60 -13.37
C LEU A 23 -11.49 -19.37 -14.58
N LYS A 24 -10.96 -20.57 -14.38
CA LYS A 24 -10.46 -21.42 -15.47
C LYS A 24 -11.57 -21.85 -16.44
N LYS A 25 -12.81 -22.05 -15.97
CA LYS A 25 -13.97 -22.34 -16.82
C LYS A 25 -14.44 -21.13 -17.63
N ILE A 26 -14.33 -19.92 -17.06
CA ILE A 26 -14.63 -18.66 -17.73
C ILE A 26 -13.71 -18.45 -18.96
N VAL A 27 -12.54 -19.07 -18.94
CA VAL A 27 -11.46 -18.92 -19.95
C VAL A 27 -11.74 -19.58 -21.29
N LYS A 28 -12.61 -20.58 -21.35
CA LYS A 28 -12.79 -21.36 -22.57
C LYS A 28 -13.24 -20.56 -23.81
N ASN A 29 -13.70 -19.30 -23.64
CA ASN A 29 -14.03 -18.38 -24.72
C ASN A 29 -13.07 -17.19 -24.73
N GLU A 30 -11.88 -17.34 -25.28
CA GLU A 30 -10.85 -16.28 -25.35
C GLU A 30 -11.29 -15.02 -26.13
N ALA A 31 -12.23 -15.18 -27.06
CA ALA A 31 -12.69 -14.11 -27.95
C ALA A 31 -13.63 -13.08 -27.28
N ASP A 32 -14.26 -13.41 -26.14
CA ASP A 32 -15.24 -12.53 -25.52
C ASP A 32 -14.57 -11.46 -24.65
N THR A 33 -14.74 -10.21 -25.04
CA THR A 33 -14.29 -9.02 -24.26
C THR A 33 -15.17 -8.74 -23.05
N PHE A 34 -16.31 -9.45 -22.91
CA PHE A 34 -17.27 -9.27 -21.81
C PHE A 34 -17.56 -10.60 -21.12
N LEU A 35 -17.86 -10.52 -19.81
CA LEU A 35 -18.36 -11.67 -19.06
C LEU A 35 -19.85 -11.86 -19.32
N SER A 36 -20.26 -13.09 -19.56
CA SER A 36 -21.68 -13.47 -19.62
C SER A 36 -22.36 -13.34 -18.25
N ARG A 37 -23.68 -13.22 -18.21
CA ARG A 37 -24.43 -13.17 -16.95
C ARG A 37 -24.17 -14.39 -16.06
N ILE A 38 -24.03 -15.57 -16.64
CA ILE A 38 -23.77 -16.82 -15.93
C ILE A 38 -22.37 -16.79 -15.28
N GLU A 39 -21.35 -16.28 -15.99
CA GLU A 39 -19.99 -16.15 -15.47
C GLU A 39 -19.93 -15.17 -14.30
N ILE A 40 -20.67 -14.05 -14.39
CA ILE A 40 -20.82 -13.08 -13.34
C ILE A 40 -21.42 -13.72 -12.08
N ILE A 41 -22.55 -14.45 -12.25
CA ILE A 41 -23.21 -15.14 -11.15
C ILE A 41 -22.26 -16.15 -10.49
N LYS A 42 -21.54 -16.96 -11.27
CA LYS A 42 -20.58 -17.93 -10.75
C LYS A 42 -19.45 -17.26 -9.97
N LEU A 43 -18.90 -16.14 -10.49
CA LEU A 43 -17.85 -15.39 -9.83
C LEU A 43 -18.35 -14.78 -8.52
N SER A 44 -19.55 -14.19 -8.52
CA SER A 44 -20.17 -13.62 -7.35
C SER A 44 -20.44 -14.64 -6.25
N ILE A 45 -20.97 -15.82 -6.62
CA ILE A 45 -21.18 -16.94 -5.70
C ILE A 45 -19.85 -17.41 -5.10
N SER A 46 -18.81 -17.58 -5.94
CA SER A 46 -17.49 -18.00 -5.46
C SER A 46 -16.88 -17.02 -4.47
N SER A 47 -17.05 -15.71 -4.72
CA SER A 47 -16.57 -14.66 -3.81
C SER A 47 -17.38 -14.61 -2.51
N ALA A 48 -18.71 -14.78 -2.59
CA ALA A 48 -19.57 -14.85 -1.41
C ALA A 48 -19.23 -16.07 -0.52
N VAL A 49 -18.94 -17.22 -1.14
CA VAL A 49 -18.49 -18.43 -0.44
C VAL A 49 -17.16 -18.15 0.27
N ALA A 50 -16.20 -17.49 -0.36
CA ALA A 50 -14.93 -17.13 0.29
C ALA A 50 -15.15 -16.19 1.49
N GLY A 51 -16.03 -15.20 1.37
CA GLY A 51 -16.42 -14.32 2.48
C GLY A 51 -17.05 -15.09 3.66
N LEU A 52 -17.99 -15.99 3.37
CA LEU A 52 -18.64 -16.81 4.38
C LEU A 52 -17.64 -17.77 5.07
N MET A 53 -16.72 -18.38 4.32
CA MET A 53 -15.71 -19.27 4.89
C MET A 53 -14.71 -18.51 5.78
N ALA A 54 -14.32 -17.29 5.41
CA ALA A 54 -13.50 -16.44 6.27
C ALA A 54 -14.22 -16.11 7.59
N LEU A 55 -15.51 -15.80 7.53
CA LEU A 55 -16.34 -15.53 8.70
C LEU A 55 -16.42 -16.78 9.63
N ILE A 56 -16.65 -17.96 9.08
CA ILE A 56 -16.68 -19.22 9.84
C ILE A 56 -15.32 -19.49 10.47
N THR A 57 -14.22 -19.21 9.77
CA THR A 57 -12.86 -19.38 10.29
C THR A 57 -12.63 -18.52 11.53
N ILE A 58 -12.93 -17.23 11.43
CA ILE A 58 -12.73 -16.30 12.55
C ILE A 58 -13.64 -16.65 13.73
N LEU A 59 -14.91 -16.95 13.46
CA LEU A 59 -15.82 -17.39 14.52
C LEU A 59 -15.30 -18.64 15.22
N GLY A 60 -14.83 -19.63 14.48
CA GLY A 60 -14.22 -20.84 15.03
C GLY A 60 -12.97 -20.56 15.86
N LEU A 61 -12.13 -19.61 15.45
CA LEU A 61 -10.94 -19.21 16.20
C LEU A 61 -11.30 -18.46 17.50
N ILE A 62 -12.27 -17.55 17.46
CA ILE A 62 -12.76 -16.84 18.65
C ILE A 62 -13.28 -17.86 19.68
N LEU A 63 -14.12 -18.79 19.26
CA LEU A 63 -14.68 -19.83 20.12
C LEU A 63 -13.61 -20.79 20.65
N ALA A 64 -12.60 -21.13 19.82
CA ALA A 64 -11.52 -22.04 20.21
C ALA A 64 -10.56 -21.43 21.23
N LYS A 65 -10.29 -20.16 21.12
CA LYS A 65 -9.40 -19.41 22.03
C LYS A 65 -10.10 -18.97 23.31
N GLY A 66 -11.43 -19.06 23.37
CA GLY A 66 -12.21 -18.62 24.53
C GLY A 66 -12.16 -17.11 24.75
N TRP A 67 -11.97 -16.34 23.68
CA TRP A 67 -11.93 -14.88 23.77
C TRP A 67 -13.26 -14.33 24.23
N THR A 68 -13.25 -13.60 25.33
CA THR A 68 -14.43 -12.87 25.85
C THR A 68 -14.48 -11.51 25.19
N LEU A 69 -15.14 -11.44 24.05
CA LEU A 69 -15.37 -10.19 23.33
C LEU A 69 -16.71 -9.59 23.72
N SER A 70 -16.82 -8.27 23.75
CA SER A 70 -18.10 -7.58 23.84
C SER A 70 -18.93 -7.81 22.56
N GLY A 71 -20.23 -7.61 22.62
CA GLY A 71 -21.09 -7.77 21.44
C GLY A 71 -20.66 -6.90 20.24
N GLY A 72 -20.13 -5.71 20.49
CA GLY A 72 -19.58 -4.82 19.47
C GLY A 72 -18.32 -5.38 18.82
N GLU A 73 -17.40 -5.92 19.61
CA GLU A 73 -16.16 -6.54 19.12
C GLU A 73 -16.43 -7.80 18.30
N TYR A 74 -17.39 -8.62 18.71
CA TYR A 74 -17.86 -9.76 17.90
C TYR A 74 -18.37 -9.30 16.54
N ALA A 75 -19.24 -8.29 16.50
CA ALA A 75 -19.77 -7.74 15.25
C ALA A 75 -18.64 -7.22 14.35
N MET A 76 -17.68 -6.49 14.90
CA MET A 76 -16.52 -5.97 14.19
C MET A 76 -15.64 -7.09 13.62
N ALA A 77 -15.34 -8.13 14.42
CA ALA A 77 -14.57 -9.29 13.96
C ALA A 77 -15.25 -10.02 12.81
N LEU A 78 -16.57 -10.21 12.88
CA LEU A 78 -17.34 -10.89 11.84
C LEU A 78 -17.40 -10.06 10.56
N ILE A 79 -17.64 -8.75 10.64
CA ILE A 79 -17.66 -7.85 9.49
C ILE A 79 -16.25 -7.79 8.85
N GLY A 80 -15.21 -7.62 9.66
CA GLY A 80 -13.82 -7.58 9.17
C GLY A 80 -13.43 -8.87 8.44
N SER A 81 -13.82 -10.05 8.97
CA SER A 81 -13.55 -11.34 8.34
C SER A 81 -14.32 -11.54 7.04
N LEU A 82 -15.57 -11.10 6.98
CA LEU A 82 -16.36 -11.13 5.76
C LEU A 82 -15.70 -10.29 4.66
N PHE A 83 -15.30 -9.06 4.98
CA PHE A 83 -14.59 -8.20 4.04
C PHE A 83 -13.22 -8.75 3.68
N PHE A 84 -12.53 -9.43 4.59
CA PHE A 84 -11.28 -10.13 4.29
C PHE A 84 -11.49 -11.20 3.21
N GLY A 85 -12.47 -12.07 3.38
CA GLY A 85 -12.79 -13.10 2.39
C GLY A 85 -13.22 -12.52 1.04
N LEU A 86 -14.09 -11.50 1.05
CA LEU A 86 -14.51 -10.80 -0.17
C LEU A 86 -13.34 -10.06 -0.83
N GLY A 87 -12.53 -9.34 -0.08
CA GLY A 87 -11.36 -8.60 -0.58
C GLY A 87 -10.30 -9.52 -1.17
N ALA A 88 -9.96 -10.60 -0.46
CA ALA A 88 -9.02 -11.60 -0.94
C ALA A 88 -9.52 -12.31 -2.21
N SER A 89 -10.81 -12.68 -2.27
CA SER A 89 -11.40 -13.27 -3.47
C SER A 89 -11.46 -12.29 -4.63
N ALA A 90 -11.78 -11.02 -4.38
CA ALA A 90 -11.78 -9.96 -5.40
C ALA A 90 -10.36 -9.69 -5.94
N LEU A 91 -9.36 -9.70 -5.07
CA LEU A 91 -7.95 -9.59 -5.45
C LEU A 91 -7.54 -10.76 -6.34
N TYR A 92 -7.81 -11.98 -5.91
CA TYR A 92 -7.52 -13.20 -6.69
C TYR A 92 -8.24 -13.20 -8.04
N ALA A 93 -9.53 -12.84 -8.06
CA ALA A 93 -10.31 -12.73 -9.28
C ALA A 93 -9.76 -11.63 -10.21
N SER A 94 -9.32 -10.49 -9.69
CA SER A 94 -8.74 -9.40 -10.49
C SER A 94 -7.47 -9.84 -11.20
N PHE A 95 -6.55 -10.52 -10.51
CA PHE A 95 -5.35 -11.09 -11.14
C PHE A 95 -5.68 -12.22 -12.11
N GLY A 96 -6.59 -13.12 -11.73
CA GLY A 96 -7.02 -14.21 -12.59
C GLY A 96 -7.69 -13.71 -13.87
N LEU A 97 -8.55 -12.71 -13.79
CA LEU A 97 -9.18 -12.11 -14.98
C LEU A 97 -8.15 -11.39 -15.86
N ASN A 98 -7.18 -10.69 -15.28
CA ASN A 98 -6.09 -10.10 -16.05
C ASN A 98 -5.29 -11.16 -16.81
N PHE A 99 -5.02 -12.28 -16.15
CA PHE A 99 -4.24 -13.38 -16.75
C PHE A 99 -5.01 -14.12 -17.83
N TYR A 100 -6.25 -14.51 -17.53
CA TYR A 100 -7.05 -15.36 -18.39
C TYR A 100 -7.86 -14.61 -19.47
N LYS A 101 -8.32 -13.39 -19.17
CA LYS A 101 -9.04 -12.51 -20.10
C LYS A 101 -8.41 -11.13 -20.17
N PRO A 102 -7.20 -11.02 -20.73
CA PRO A 102 -6.44 -9.76 -20.71
C PRO A 102 -7.11 -8.62 -21.48
N THR A 103 -8.05 -8.93 -22.38
CA THR A 103 -8.83 -7.95 -23.16
C THR A 103 -10.17 -7.59 -22.51
N LEU A 104 -10.46 -8.11 -21.31
CA LEU A 104 -11.75 -7.93 -20.65
C LEU A 104 -12.02 -6.44 -20.37
N GLU A 105 -13.09 -5.94 -20.97
CA GLU A 105 -13.66 -4.62 -20.70
C GLU A 105 -14.97 -4.76 -19.94
N GLY A 106 -15.30 -3.79 -19.09
CA GLY A 106 -16.65 -3.70 -18.59
C GLY A 106 -16.78 -3.24 -17.16
N ARG A 107 -18.05 -2.98 -16.80
CA ARG A 107 -18.42 -2.47 -15.48
C ARG A 107 -18.07 -3.43 -14.36
N ILE A 108 -18.10 -4.73 -14.61
CA ILE A 108 -17.89 -5.79 -13.62
C ILE A 108 -16.47 -5.85 -13.12
N LEU A 109 -15.47 -5.77 -14.01
CA LEU A 109 -14.07 -5.69 -13.58
C LEU A 109 -13.83 -4.46 -12.69
N LYS A 110 -14.48 -3.34 -13.01
CA LYS A 110 -14.44 -2.13 -12.17
C LYS A 110 -15.07 -2.37 -10.81
N ILE A 111 -16.20 -3.09 -10.74
CA ILE A 111 -16.87 -3.43 -9.48
C ILE A 111 -16.00 -4.38 -8.65
N VAL A 112 -15.44 -5.43 -9.23
CA VAL A 112 -14.54 -6.37 -8.53
C VAL A 112 -13.34 -5.64 -7.94
N ARG A 113 -12.72 -4.74 -8.70
CA ARG A 113 -11.60 -3.92 -8.22
C ARG A 113 -12.03 -2.91 -7.16
N LEU A 114 -13.23 -2.32 -7.28
CA LEU A 114 -13.77 -1.43 -6.27
C LEU A 114 -14.02 -2.17 -4.94
N ILE A 115 -14.55 -3.39 -4.99
CA ILE A 115 -14.71 -4.25 -3.80
C ILE A 115 -13.36 -4.49 -3.13
N MET A 116 -12.33 -4.81 -3.91
CA MET A 116 -10.97 -4.98 -3.41
C MET A 116 -10.44 -3.70 -2.74
N TYR A 117 -10.59 -2.53 -3.38
CA TYR A 117 -10.10 -1.25 -2.85
C TYR A 117 -10.83 -0.83 -1.57
N ILE A 118 -12.14 -1.11 -1.45
CA ILE A 118 -12.91 -0.83 -0.24
C ILE A 118 -12.59 -1.85 0.86
N SER A 119 -12.36 -3.12 0.51
CA SER A 119 -12.09 -4.17 1.48
C SER A 119 -10.79 -3.93 2.25
N ILE A 120 -9.75 -3.39 1.62
CA ILE A 120 -8.47 -3.13 2.28
C ILE A 120 -8.63 -2.23 3.52
N PRO A 121 -9.14 -1.00 3.42
CA PRO A 121 -9.32 -0.14 4.59
C PRO A 121 -10.35 -0.69 5.58
N VAL A 122 -11.42 -1.34 5.09
CA VAL A 122 -12.43 -1.95 5.97
C VAL A 122 -11.81 -3.08 6.80
N ILE A 123 -11.02 -3.97 6.18
CA ILE A 123 -10.31 -5.04 6.89
C ILE A 123 -9.41 -4.45 7.97
N ILE A 124 -8.62 -3.42 7.63
CA ILE A 124 -7.73 -2.76 8.58
C ILE A 124 -8.51 -2.22 9.77
N VAL A 125 -9.57 -1.45 9.52
CA VAL A 125 -10.36 -0.84 10.60
C VAL A 125 -11.07 -1.89 11.46
N PHE A 126 -11.76 -2.84 10.83
CA PHE A 126 -12.59 -3.79 11.60
C PHE A 126 -11.78 -4.84 12.32
N PHE A 127 -10.70 -5.36 11.73
CA PHE A 127 -9.79 -6.25 12.46
C PHE A 127 -9.03 -5.52 13.56
N ALA A 128 -8.67 -4.26 13.31
CA ALA A 128 -8.04 -3.41 14.31
C ALA A 128 -8.90 -3.21 15.55
N LEU A 129 -10.20 -3.00 15.35
CA LEU A 129 -11.15 -2.80 16.43
C LEU A 129 -11.58 -4.10 17.14
N ALA A 130 -11.36 -5.25 16.51
CA ALA A 130 -11.91 -6.52 16.94
C ALA A 130 -10.91 -7.51 17.52
N SER A 131 -9.61 -7.39 17.23
CA SER A 131 -8.61 -8.34 17.72
C SER A 131 -7.82 -7.78 18.91
N GLU A 132 -7.59 -8.62 19.92
CA GLU A 132 -6.81 -8.26 21.10
C GLU A 132 -5.40 -7.73 20.75
N GLY A 133 -4.73 -8.34 19.75
CA GLY A 133 -3.44 -7.89 19.24
C GLY A 133 -3.53 -6.62 18.40
N VAL A 134 -4.65 -6.37 17.75
CA VAL A 134 -4.89 -5.26 16.84
C VAL A 134 -5.64 -4.14 17.56
N ALA A 135 -6.56 -4.46 18.48
CA ALA A 135 -7.14 -3.50 19.41
C ALA A 135 -6.05 -2.82 20.25
N ASN A 136 -4.99 -3.52 20.59
CA ASN A 136 -3.83 -2.95 21.26
C ASN A 136 -3.10 -1.88 20.43
N HIS A 137 -3.24 -1.85 19.11
CA HIS A 137 -2.66 -0.78 18.28
C HIS A 137 -3.62 0.38 17.99
N LEU A 138 -4.94 0.15 17.99
CA LEU A 138 -5.94 1.19 17.69
C LEU A 138 -6.74 1.65 18.91
N VAL A 139 -7.13 0.72 19.77
CA VAL A 139 -7.94 1.01 20.97
C VAL A 139 -7.05 1.18 22.18
N TYR A 140 -5.87 0.60 22.14
CA TYR A 140 -4.90 0.66 23.20
C TYR A 140 -4.47 2.10 23.60
N PRO A 141 -4.26 3.04 22.67
CA PRO A 141 -4.07 4.43 23.04
C PRO A 141 -5.29 5.04 23.75
N LEU A 142 -6.49 4.59 23.44
CA LEU A 142 -7.74 5.02 24.08
C LEU A 142 -7.93 4.36 25.45
N ALA A 143 -7.73 3.04 25.54
CA ALA A 143 -7.85 2.28 26.77
C ALA A 143 -6.69 2.57 27.74
N ASN A 144 -5.48 2.72 27.26
CA ASN A 144 -4.31 3.07 28.09
C ASN A 144 -4.33 4.48 28.63
N ARG A 145 -5.07 5.40 28.04
CA ARG A 145 -5.30 6.69 28.67
C ARG A 145 -5.95 6.54 30.04
N ILE A 146 -6.83 5.54 30.18
CA ILE A 146 -7.45 5.17 31.45
C ILE A 146 -6.44 4.40 32.33
N LEU A 147 -5.70 3.46 31.75
CA LEU A 147 -4.77 2.61 32.48
C LEU A 147 -3.46 3.32 32.88
N ILE A 148 -2.96 4.27 32.09
CA ILE A 148 -1.77 5.09 32.44
C ILE A 148 -2.12 6.09 33.53
N THR A 149 -3.31 6.68 33.51
CA THR A 149 -3.81 7.53 34.61
C THR A 149 -4.04 6.72 35.90
N GLU A 150 -4.24 5.43 35.81
CA GLU A 150 -4.38 4.50 36.95
C GLU A 150 -3.06 3.80 37.33
N GLY A 151 -1.96 4.06 36.62
CA GLY A 151 -0.62 3.54 36.94
C GLY A 151 -0.40 2.07 36.66
N LEU A 152 -1.21 1.44 35.81
CA LEU A 152 -1.30 -0.02 35.75
C LEU A 152 -0.56 -0.72 34.61
N VAL A 153 -0.15 -0.12 33.51
CA VAL A 153 0.52 -0.89 32.43
C VAL A 153 1.43 -0.04 31.51
N ASP A 154 2.58 -0.60 31.15
CA ASP A 154 3.43 -0.17 30.05
C ASP A 154 2.70 -0.34 28.72
N PRO A 155 2.44 0.74 27.95
CA PRO A 155 1.71 0.70 26.68
C PRO A 155 2.36 -0.15 25.60
N PHE A 156 3.60 -0.55 25.77
CA PHE A 156 4.39 -1.25 24.75
C PHE A 156 4.70 -2.70 25.08
N ASN A 157 4.07 -3.28 26.10
CA ASN A 157 4.25 -4.69 26.43
C ASN A 157 3.61 -5.58 25.35
N ARG A 158 4.35 -5.79 24.28
CA ARG A 158 3.97 -6.62 23.14
C ARG A 158 4.10 -8.09 23.47
N THR A 159 3.17 -8.64 24.23
CA THR A 159 3.09 -10.07 24.51
C THR A 159 2.32 -10.86 23.42
N ALA A 160 1.85 -10.21 22.35
CA ALA A 160 1.15 -10.89 21.28
C ALA A 160 2.12 -11.64 20.37
N GLN A 161 2.14 -12.95 20.47
CA GLN A 161 2.97 -13.87 19.66
C GLN A 161 2.68 -13.84 18.14
N PHE A 162 1.70 -13.08 17.68
CA PHE A 162 1.33 -12.96 16.26
C PHE A 162 0.71 -11.59 15.98
N ALA A 163 1.52 -10.55 15.98
CA ALA A 163 1.08 -9.22 15.56
C ALA A 163 1.31 -9.08 14.04
N VAL A 164 0.24 -9.04 13.26
CA VAL A 164 0.33 -8.57 11.87
C VAL A 164 0.59 -7.07 11.94
N ALA A 165 1.82 -6.66 11.60
CA ALA A 165 2.18 -5.26 11.57
C ALA A 165 1.31 -4.54 10.53
N PHE A 166 0.45 -3.63 10.97
CA PHE A 166 -0.39 -2.81 10.08
C PHE A 166 0.42 -2.11 9.01
N TYR A 167 1.62 -1.69 9.36
CA TYR A 167 2.55 -1.08 8.45
C TYR A 167 2.83 -1.97 7.22
N GLY A 168 3.08 -3.26 7.43
CA GLY A 168 3.28 -4.23 6.35
C GLY A 168 2.03 -4.38 5.47
N VAL A 169 0.84 -4.50 6.09
CA VAL A 169 -0.43 -4.63 5.36
C VAL A 169 -0.71 -3.38 4.51
N LEU A 170 -0.43 -2.19 5.05
CA LEU A 170 -0.64 -0.93 4.33
C LEU A 170 0.34 -0.75 3.17
N ILE A 171 1.61 -1.15 3.34
CA ILE A 171 2.60 -1.12 2.26
C ILE A 171 2.20 -2.07 1.13
N VAL A 172 1.87 -3.32 1.46
CA VAL A 172 1.44 -4.31 0.45
C VAL A 172 0.14 -3.88 -0.23
N GLY A 173 -0.84 -3.42 0.54
CA GLY A 173 -2.10 -2.88 0.02
C GLY A 173 -1.87 -1.68 -0.91
N GLY A 174 -0.98 -0.76 -0.52
CA GLY A 174 -0.59 0.37 -1.34
C GLY A 174 0.06 -0.06 -2.66
N ALA A 175 0.98 -1.02 -2.63
CA ALA A 175 1.61 -1.56 -3.84
C ALA A 175 0.61 -2.22 -4.80
N ILE A 176 -0.36 -2.97 -4.26
CA ILE A 176 -1.44 -3.59 -5.03
C ILE A 176 -2.32 -2.52 -5.68
N ILE A 177 -2.67 -1.46 -4.96
CA ILE A 177 -3.48 -0.36 -5.52
C ILE A 177 -2.71 0.34 -6.64
N VAL A 178 -1.42 0.64 -6.46
CA VAL A 178 -0.56 1.21 -7.50
C VAL A 178 -0.51 0.33 -8.74
N TYR A 179 -0.37 -0.98 -8.56
CA TYR A 179 -0.40 -1.93 -9.68
C TYR A 179 -1.69 -1.81 -10.50
N PHE A 180 -2.87 -1.84 -9.85
CA PHE A 180 -4.14 -1.75 -10.56
C PHE A 180 -4.42 -0.36 -11.16
N VAL A 181 -3.96 0.70 -10.51
CA VAL A 181 -4.01 2.06 -11.07
C VAL A 181 -3.17 2.14 -12.34
N ALA A 182 -1.94 1.63 -12.30
CA ALA A 182 -1.07 1.60 -13.46
C ALA A 182 -1.64 0.70 -14.57
N ASP A 183 -2.13 -0.51 -14.25
CA ASP A 183 -2.77 -1.43 -15.19
C ASP A 183 -3.96 -0.78 -15.91
N HIS A 184 -4.75 0.07 -15.21
CA HIS A 184 -5.82 0.81 -15.85
C HIS A 184 -5.31 1.72 -17.00
N PHE A 185 -4.21 2.45 -16.81
CA PHE A 185 -3.62 3.29 -17.85
C PHE A 185 -3.00 2.45 -18.98
N PHE A 186 -2.35 1.35 -18.65
CA PHE A 186 -1.82 0.41 -19.63
C PHE A 186 -2.93 -0.20 -20.46
N PHE A 187 -4.02 -0.64 -19.84
CA PHE A 187 -5.18 -1.14 -20.56
C PHE A 187 -5.79 -0.08 -21.49
N LYS A 188 -5.89 1.17 -21.03
CA LYS A 188 -6.41 2.25 -21.86
C LYS A 188 -5.60 2.45 -23.14
N LYS A 189 -4.27 2.27 -23.05
CA LYS A 189 -3.35 2.44 -24.18
C LYS A 189 -3.25 1.19 -25.07
N PHE A 190 -3.00 0.04 -24.47
CA PHE A 190 -2.71 -1.20 -25.18
C PHE A 190 -3.92 -2.11 -25.38
N LYS A 191 -5.07 -1.77 -24.80
CA LYS A 191 -6.30 -2.58 -24.83
C LYS A 191 -6.11 -4.00 -24.27
N ARG A 192 -5.13 -4.17 -23.39
CA ARG A 192 -4.80 -5.43 -22.75
C ARG A 192 -4.34 -5.21 -21.31
N HIS A 193 -4.91 -6.01 -20.41
CA HIS A 193 -4.46 -6.11 -19.00
C HIS A 193 -3.22 -7.00 -18.89
N GLY A 194 -2.57 -6.94 -17.74
CA GLY A 194 -1.49 -7.86 -17.38
C GLY A 194 -0.15 -7.59 -18.04
N ILE A 195 0.02 -6.45 -18.74
CA ILE A 195 1.32 -6.07 -19.32
C ILE A 195 2.34 -5.83 -18.21
N LEU A 196 1.88 -5.31 -17.06
CA LEU A 196 2.71 -5.05 -15.89
C LEU A 196 2.89 -6.26 -14.97
N ASP A 197 2.11 -7.33 -15.13
CA ASP A 197 2.09 -8.48 -14.21
C ASP A 197 3.49 -9.03 -13.97
N SER A 198 4.22 -9.30 -15.03
CA SER A 198 5.56 -9.86 -14.94
C SER A 198 6.54 -8.88 -14.25
N THR A 199 6.40 -7.58 -14.51
CA THR A 199 7.23 -6.56 -13.84
C THR A 199 6.91 -6.52 -12.35
N PHE A 200 5.63 -6.54 -12.00
CA PHE A 200 5.17 -6.53 -10.61
C PHE A 200 5.60 -7.80 -9.86
N TYR A 201 5.39 -8.99 -10.47
CA TYR A 201 5.77 -10.27 -9.85
C TYR A 201 7.26 -10.46 -9.65
N ILE A 202 8.10 -9.73 -10.37
CA ILE A 202 9.56 -9.75 -10.20
C ILE A 202 10.02 -8.63 -9.27
N ALA A 203 9.58 -7.41 -9.51
CA ALA A 203 10.04 -6.22 -8.78
C ALA A 203 9.57 -6.20 -7.32
N PHE A 204 8.33 -6.65 -7.05
CA PHE A 204 7.80 -6.62 -5.69
C PHE A 204 8.48 -7.62 -4.75
N PRO A 205 8.63 -8.92 -5.09
CA PRO A 205 9.42 -9.83 -4.26
C PRO A 205 10.88 -9.43 -4.14
N ALA A 206 11.50 -8.95 -5.23
CA ALA A 206 12.87 -8.43 -5.18
C ALA A 206 12.98 -7.24 -4.21
N GLY A 207 11.98 -6.35 -4.20
CA GLY A 207 11.91 -5.27 -3.22
C GLY A 207 11.85 -5.78 -1.77
N LEU A 208 11.06 -6.82 -1.48
CA LEU A 208 11.02 -7.41 -0.15
C LEU A 208 12.37 -8.00 0.26
N VAL A 209 13.03 -8.71 -0.64
CA VAL A 209 14.39 -9.23 -0.42
C VAL A 209 15.37 -8.09 -0.18
N GLY A 210 15.32 -7.04 -1.00
CA GLY A 210 16.16 -5.85 -0.84
C GLY A 210 15.95 -5.15 0.50
N ALA A 211 14.70 -5.02 0.94
CA ALA A 211 14.36 -4.43 2.24
C ALA A 211 14.98 -5.22 3.40
N ARG A 212 14.92 -6.56 3.34
CA ARG A 212 15.50 -7.43 4.36
C ARG A 212 17.03 -7.39 4.35
N LEU A 213 17.65 -7.53 3.18
CA LEU A 213 19.11 -7.48 3.06
C LEU A 213 19.67 -6.14 3.54
N TRP A 214 19.03 -5.03 3.21
CA TRP A 214 19.46 -3.72 3.67
C TRP A 214 19.39 -3.60 5.20
N TYR A 215 18.29 -4.07 5.80
CA TYR A 215 18.15 -4.06 7.24
C TYR A 215 19.24 -4.90 7.91
N CYS A 216 19.43 -6.15 7.50
CA CYS A 216 20.35 -7.06 8.14
C CYS A 216 21.82 -6.69 7.92
N TYR A 217 22.20 -6.21 6.73
CA TYR A 217 23.61 -6.02 6.38
C TYR A 217 24.07 -4.58 6.34
N VAL A 218 23.16 -3.60 6.36
CA VAL A 218 23.53 -2.18 6.37
C VAL A 218 23.20 -1.53 7.71
N LEU A 219 22.05 -1.87 8.32
CA LEU A 219 21.62 -1.24 9.57
C LEU A 219 22.02 -2.04 10.81
N GLU A 220 21.93 -3.38 10.77
CA GLU A 220 22.12 -4.27 11.92
C GLU A 220 23.16 -5.36 11.64
N PHE A 221 24.28 -4.98 11.01
CA PHE A 221 25.31 -5.94 10.55
C PHE A 221 25.81 -6.86 11.66
N ASP A 222 26.14 -6.32 12.83
CA ASP A 222 26.73 -7.10 13.95
C ASP A 222 25.78 -8.19 14.47
N THR A 223 24.47 -7.96 14.37
CA THR A 223 23.45 -8.92 14.81
C THR A 223 23.30 -10.09 13.82
N TYR A 224 23.41 -9.82 12.51
CA TYR A 224 23.07 -10.79 11.46
C TYR A 224 24.28 -11.38 10.73
N ALA A 225 25.50 -10.87 10.95
CA ALA A 225 26.69 -11.29 10.21
C ALA A 225 27.00 -12.78 10.34
N ASN A 226 26.67 -13.38 11.48
CA ASN A 226 27.01 -14.79 11.81
C ASN A 226 25.78 -15.71 11.84
N ASP A 227 24.57 -15.19 11.59
CA ASP A 227 23.32 -15.98 11.60
C ASP A 227 22.51 -15.78 10.33
N PHE A 228 22.83 -16.58 9.31
CA PHE A 228 22.11 -16.56 8.04
C PHE A 228 20.64 -16.99 8.18
N LEU A 229 20.30 -17.84 9.14
CA LEU A 229 18.92 -18.26 9.36
C LEU A 229 18.07 -17.11 9.90
N ALA A 230 18.64 -16.28 10.77
CA ALA A 230 17.97 -15.08 11.26
C ALA A 230 17.66 -14.07 10.13
N VAL A 231 18.49 -14.02 9.07
CA VAL A 231 18.21 -13.19 7.89
C VAL A 231 16.93 -13.62 7.18
N LEU A 232 16.58 -14.89 7.17
CA LEU A 232 15.36 -15.42 6.55
C LEU A 232 14.09 -15.21 7.38
N GLN A 233 14.23 -14.87 8.66
CA GLN A 233 13.12 -14.68 9.60
C GLN A 233 12.46 -13.29 9.42
N VAL A 234 11.80 -13.09 8.27
CA VAL A 234 11.13 -11.82 7.94
C VAL A 234 9.91 -11.53 8.82
N TRP A 235 9.39 -12.55 9.51
CA TRP A 235 8.25 -12.41 10.42
C TRP A 235 8.62 -11.74 11.75
N ASP A 236 9.89 -11.68 12.11
CA ASP A 236 10.38 -10.96 13.29
C ASP A 236 10.56 -9.45 13.04
N GLY A 237 10.14 -8.99 11.87
CA GLY A 237 10.27 -7.60 11.46
C GLY A 237 11.62 -7.31 10.75
N GLY A 238 12.09 -6.07 10.82
CA GLY A 238 13.37 -5.69 10.22
C GLY A 238 13.36 -5.64 8.69
N LEU A 239 12.55 -4.75 8.15
CA LEU A 239 12.49 -4.44 6.72
C LEU A 239 12.78 -2.95 6.51
N ALA A 240 13.86 -2.62 5.81
CA ALA A 240 14.23 -1.25 5.50
C ALA A 240 13.69 -0.83 4.13
N ILE A 241 12.85 0.21 4.11
CA ILE A 241 12.23 0.72 2.87
C ILE A 241 13.28 1.09 1.82
N MET A 242 14.44 1.61 2.22
CA MET A 242 15.51 2.02 1.30
C MET A 242 16.01 0.85 0.45
N GLY A 243 16.32 -0.28 1.06
CA GLY A 243 16.75 -1.48 0.33
C GLY A 243 15.66 -2.02 -0.59
N GLY A 244 14.41 -1.98 -0.12
CA GLY A 244 13.25 -2.36 -0.92
C GLY A 244 13.08 -1.48 -2.16
N ALA A 245 13.16 -0.17 -2.00
CA ALA A 245 13.09 0.77 -3.11
C ALA A 245 14.22 0.56 -4.13
N ILE A 246 15.46 0.45 -3.66
CA ILE A 246 16.63 0.27 -4.54
C ILE A 246 16.50 -1.01 -5.37
N LEU A 247 16.31 -2.17 -4.73
CA LEU A 247 16.28 -3.43 -5.46
C LEU A 247 14.99 -3.59 -6.28
N GLY A 248 13.86 -3.10 -5.79
CA GLY A 248 12.61 -3.09 -6.53
C GLY A 248 12.67 -2.21 -7.78
N ILE A 249 13.25 -1.01 -7.69
CA ILE A 249 13.44 -0.11 -8.84
C ILE A 249 14.42 -0.73 -9.84
N ILE A 250 15.58 -1.21 -9.40
CA ILE A 250 16.59 -1.81 -10.29
C ILE A 250 15.98 -2.97 -11.08
N THR A 251 15.31 -3.89 -10.40
CA THR A 251 14.69 -5.06 -11.03
C THR A 251 13.53 -4.66 -11.94
N GLY A 252 12.65 -3.75 -11.50
CA GLY A 252 11.53 -3.26 -12.29
C GLY A 252 11.98 -2.54 -13.56
N VAL A 253 12.94 -1.62 -13.45
CA VAL A 253 13.49 -0.90 -14.61
C VAL A 253 14.21 -1.86 -15.55
N THR A 254 15.06 -2.76 -15.04
CA THR A 254 15.77 -3.75 -15.86
C THR A 254 14.78 -4.61 -16.65
N PHE A 255 13.69 -5.04 -16.02
CA PHE A 255 12.68 -5.84 -16.69
C PHE A 255 11.92 -5.05 -17.76
N LEU A 256 11.61 -3.77 -17.51
CA LEU A 256 11.02 -2.88 -18.51
C LEU A 256 11.99 -2.61 -19.67
N LEU A 257 13.31 -2.51 -19.40
CA LEU A 257 14.34 -2.36 -20.43
C LEU A 257 14.39 -3.58 -21.36
N VAL A 258 14.26 -4.79 -20.83
CA VAL A 258 14.17 -6.01 -21.65
C VAL A 258 12.95 -5.96 -22.57
N ARG A 259 11.86 -5.37 -22.13
CA ARG A 259 10.60 -5.22 -22.88
C ARG A 259 10.45 -3.89 -23.65
N ARG A 260 11.51 -3.11 -23.79
CA ARG A 260 11.51 -1.78 -24.44
C ARG A 260 10.94 -1.75 -25.86
N ASN A 261 10.93 -2.88 -26.57
CA ASN A 261 10.38 -2.97 -27.91
C ASN A 261 8.83 -2.94 -27.91
N TYR A 262 8.18 -3.25 -26.78
CA TYR A 262 6.73 -3.29 -26.64
C TYR A 262 6.18 -2.09 -25.88
N VAL A 263 6.96 -1.55 -24.91
CA VAL A 263 6.52 -0.48 -24.04
C VAL A 263 7.58 0.62 -23.99
N ASN A 264 7.19 1.86 -24.27
CA ASN A 264 8.08 2.99 -24.07
C ASN A 264 8.32 3.20 -22.56
N ILE A 265 9.58 3.09 -22.15
CA ILE A 265 9.98 3.13 -20.74
C ILE A 265 9.62 4.47 -20.10
N ARG A 266 9.89 5.59 -20.78
CA ARG A 266 9.60 6.93 -20.25
C ARG A 266 8.11 7.10 -19.99
N TRP A 267 7.26 6.60 -20.92
CA TRP A 267 5.82 6.58 -20.73
C TRP A 267 5.39 5.67 -19.57
N ALA A 268 5.98 4.47 -19.47
CA ALA A 268 5.68 3.55 -18.37
C ALA A 268 6.03 4.15 -17.01
N MET A 269 7.19 4.81 -16.91
CA MET A 269 7.60 5.53 -15.69
C MET A 269 6.59 6.63 -15.34
N ASP A 270 6.13 7.41 -16.30
CA ASP A 270 5.14 8.49 -16.09
C ASP A 270 3.78 7.98 -15.58
N VAL A 271 3.47 6.72 -15.81
CA VAL A 271 2.27 6.09 -15.27
C VAL A 271 2.52 5.51 -13.87
N ILE A 272 3.66 4.83 -13.68
CA ILE A 272 3.94 4.08 -12.45
C ILE A 272 4.44 5.00 -11.33
N VAL A 273 5.41 5.88 -11.63
CA VAL A 273 6.11 6.64 -10.59
C VAL A 273 5.20 7.62 -9.85
N PRO A 274 4.36 8.44 -10.51
CA PRO A 274 3.41 9.28 -9.78
C PRO A 274 2.40 8.46 -8.96
N ALA A 275 2.00 7.27 -9.41
CA ALA A 275 1.09 6.41 -8.67
C ALA A 275 1.68 5.92 -7.33
N ILE A 276 3.01 5.92 -7.17
CA ILE A 276 3.67 5.61 -5.89
C ILE A 276 3.20 6.56 -4.77
N LEU A 277 2.82 7.81 -5.10
CA LEU A 277 2.26 8.75 -4.12
C LEU A 277 1.00 8.21 -3.45
N ILE A 278 0.20 7.38 -4.14
CA ILE A 278 -0.96 6.72 -3.54
C ILE A 278 -0.51 5.70 -2.48
N ALA A 279 0.50 4.88 -2.81
CA ALA A 279 1.05 3.92 -1.84
C ALA A 279 1.69 4.63 -0.64
N GLN A 280 2.38 5.74 -0.88
CA GLN A 280 2.94 6.57 0.19
C GLN A 280 1.84 7.18 1.07
N ALA A 281 0.76 7.69 0.48
CA ALA A 281 -0.38 8.20 1.23
C ALA A 281 -0.99 7.14 2.14
N ILE A 282 -1.16 5.91 1.64
CA ILE A 282 -1.68 4.78 2.41
C ILE A 282 -0.67 4.35 3.49
N GLY A 283 0.61 4.27 3.13
CA GLY A 283 1.68 3.85 4.04
C GLY A 283 1.86 4.77 5.25
N ARG A 284 1.53 6.08 5.12
CA ARG A 284 1.57 7.04 6.24
C ARG A 284 0.59 6.70 7.37
N TRP A 285 -0.49 6.01 7.07
CA TRP A 285 -1.36 5.49 8.12
C TRP A 285 -0.69 4.42 8.99
N GLY A 286 0.36 3.76 8.48
CA GLY A 286 1.19 2.88 9.28
C GLY A 286 1.89 3.61 10.44
N ASN A 287 2.36 4.84 10.21
CA ASN A 287 2.93 5.67 11.27
C ASN A 287 1.89 6.04 12.33
N PHE A 288 0.63 6.28 11.92
CA PHE A 288 -0.48 6.50 12.84
C PHE A 288 -0.70 5.29 13.76
N PHE A 289 -0.73 4.07 13.21
CA PHE A 289 -0.93 2.85 14.00
C PHE A 289 0.27 2.50 14.89
N ASN A 290 1.49 2.80 14.43
CA ASN A 290 2.71 2.60 15.21
C ASN A 290 2.98 3.72 16.21
N ILE A 291 2.20 4.82 16.18
CA ILE A 291 2.38 6.01 17.01
C ILE A 291 3.83 6.57 16.86
N GLU A 292 4.30 6.66 15.61
CA GLU A 292 5.66 7.07 15.28
C GLU A 292 5.68 8.15 14.19
N VAL A 293 6.83 8.83 14.03
CA VAL A 293 7.07 9.82 12.96
C VAL A 293 6.00 10.92 12.95
N HIS A 294 5.77 11.51 14.10
CA HIS A 294 4.87 12.65 14.30
C HIS A 294 5.67 13.97 14.37
N GLY A 295 4.95 15.10 14.45
CA GLY A 295 5.55 16.41 14.65
C GLY A 295 5.71 16.77 16.12
N ASN A 296 6.14 18.01 16.35
CA ASN A 296 6.28 18.59 17.70
C ASN A 296 4.94 18.67 18.43
N GLN A 297 4.97 18.83 19.74
CA GLN A 297 3.76 19.01 20.55
C GLN A 297 3.10 20.38 20.25
N VAL A 298 1.78 20.35 20.14
CA VAL A 298 0.93 21.53 19.94
C VAL A 298 -0.35 21.41 20.76
N ALA A 299 -1.00 22.55 21.03
CA ALA A 299 -2.28 22.55 21.74
C ALA A 299 -3.33 21.73 20.99
N ALA A 300 -3.97 20.76 21.65
CA ALA A 300 -5.00 19.92 21.08
C ALA A 300 -6.19 20.71 20.52
N ALA A 301 -6.49 21.87 21.12
CA ALA A 301 -7.53 22.76 20.65
C ALA A 301 -7.33 23.27 19.21
N SER A 302 -6.06 23.41 18.76
CA SER A 302 -5.74 23.82 17.38
C SER A 302 -6.14 22.77 16.33
N TRP A 303 -6.34 21.54 16.76
CA TRP A 303 -6.71 20.39 15.90
C TRP A 303 -8.09 19.82 16.26
N GLY A 304 -8.90 20.57 17.06
CA GLY A 304 -10.20 20.14 17.55
C GLY A 304 -11.23 19.80 16.47
N PHE A 305 -10.96 20.12 15.21
CA PHE A 305 -11.77 19.73 14.06
C PHE A 305 -11.57 18.26 13.63
N LEU A 306 -10.49 17.61 14.11
CA LEU A 306 -10.23 16.20 13.82
C LEU A 306 -11.07 15.28 14.70
N PRO A 307 -11.43 14.07 14.20
CA PRO A 307 -12.09 13.07 15.02
C PRO A 307 -11.31 12.71 16.28
N SER A 308 -12.03 12.45 17.37
CA SER A 308 -11.43 12.12 18.68
C SER A 308 -10.48 10.93 18.63
N ILE A 309 -10.71 9.96 17.75
CA ILE A 309 -9.82 8.82 17.54
C ILE A 309 -8.42 9.27 17.09
N ILE A 310 -8.33 10.27 16.22
CA ILE A 310 -7.04 10.81 15.78
C ILE A 310 -6.40 11.61 16.90
N LEU A 311 -7.15 12.52 17.55
CA LEU A 311 -6.62 13.34 18.63
C LEU A 311 -6.09 12.50 19.78
N ASN A 312 -6.84 11.49 20.18
CA ASN A 312 -6.44 10.60 21.28
C ASN A 312 -5.19 9.77 20.94
N ASN A 313 -5.08 9.29 19.70
CA ASN A 313 -3.89 8.56 19.26
C ASN A 313 -2.66 9.47 19.19
N MET A 314 -2.84 10.72 18.76
CA MET A 314 -1.77 11.72 18.69
C MET A 314 -1.37 12.31 20.06
N ALA A 315 -2.03 11.93 21.14
CA ALA A 315 -1.59 12.22 22.50
C ALA A 315 -0.40 11.35 22.96
N PHE A 316 0.00 10.35 22.17
CA PHE A 316 1.07 9.42 22.49
C PHE A 316 2.13 9.36 21.38
N SER A 317 3.35 9.04 21.79
CA SER A 317 4.50 8.77 20.93
C SER A 317 5.20 7.50 21.38
N SER A 318 5.62 6.67 20.43
CA SER A 318 6.39 5.45 20.71
C SER A 318 7.78 5.75 21.28
N THR A 319 8.30 6.95 21.03
CA THR A 319 9.64 7.39 21.47
C THR A 319 9.62 8.44 22.56
N SER A 320 8.68 9.40 22.49
CA SER A 320 8.62 10.56 23.37
C SER A 320 7.59 10.41 24.51
N GLY A 321 6.81 9.33 24.50
CA GLY A 321 5.79 9.07 25.52
C GLY A 321 4.52 9.90 25.35
N MET A 322 3.86 10.21 26.47
CA MET A 322 2.62 11.00 26.47
C MET A 322 2.91 12.49 26.28
N ALA A 323 2.11 13.16 25.45
CA ALA A 323 2.16 14.60 25.31
C ALA A 323 1.74 15.29 26.61
N ASP A 324 2.21 16.52 26.81
CA ASP A 324 1.82 17.36 27.96
C ASP A 324 0.30 17.54 28.05
N PRO A 325 -0.26 17.74 29.25
CA PRO A 325 -1.70 17.92 29.42
C PRO A 325 -2.26 19.02 28.51
N GLY A 326 -3.25 18.68 27.71
CA GLY A 326 -3.89 19.59 26.75
C GLY A 326 -3.18 19.68 25.39
N ASN A 327 -2.06 18.98 25.19
CA ASN A 327 -1.32 18.93 23.93
C ASN A 327 -1.51 17.58 23.21
N ILE A 328 -1.20 17.62 21.93
CA ILE A 328 -1.04 16.44 21.06
C ILE A 328 0.22 16.62 20.21
N TYR A 329 0.72 15.54 19.66
CA TYR A 329 1.73 15.58 18.62
C TYR A 329 1.08 15.93 17.26
N VAL A 330 1.72 16.79 16.47
CA VAL A 330 1.21 17.15 15.13
C VAL A 330 1.05 15.90 14.27
N PRO A 331 -0.15 15.67 13.69
CA PRO A 331 -0.45 14.46 12.89
C PRO A 331 0.18 14.54 11.50
N LEU A 332 1.52 14.45 11.41
CA LEU A 332 2.25 14.52 10.14
C LEU A 332 1.82 13.41 9.17
N PHE A 333 1.45 12.23 9.69
CA PHE A 333 0.93 11.14 8.86
C PHE A 333 -0.25 11.59 7.99
N LEU A 334 -1.17 12.39 8.55
CA LEU A 334 -2.35 12.89 7.86
C LEU A 334 -1.98 13.96 6.83
N ILE A 335 -1.13 14.92 7.23
CA ILE A 335 -0.66 15.99 6.34
C ILE A 335 0.09 15.38 5.15
N GLU A 336 1.04 14.46 5.40
CA GLU A 336 1.78 13.78 4.34
C GLU A 336 0.87 12.90 3.47
N SER A 337 -0.12 12.21 4.05
CA SER A 337 -1.08 11.41 3.31
C SER A 337 -1.91 12.26 2.34
N ILE A 338 -2.46 13.38 2.82
CA ILE A 338 -3.24 14.32 1.99
C ILE A 338 -2.35 14.95 0.92
N SER A 339 -1.13 15.39 1.26
CA SER A 339 -0.18 15.97 0.32
C SER A 339 0.20 14.99 -0.79
N ASN A 340 0.50 13.74 -0.44
CA ASN A 340 0.85 12.72 -1.43
C ASN A 340 -0.33 12.41 -2.36
N LEU A 341 -1.54 12.30 -1.81
CA LEU A 341 -2.72 12.05 -2.63
C LEU A 341 -3.01 13.25 -3.55
N ALA A 342 -2.92 14.48 -3.05
CA ALA A 342 -3.04 15.69 -3.85
C ALA A 342 -1.97 15.76 -4.95
N GLY A 343 -0.72 15.42 -4.61
CA GLY A 343 0.39 15.32 -5.56
C GLY A 343 0.12 14.37 -6.71
N TYR A 344 -0.43 13.18 -6.41
CA TYR A 344 -0.83 12.25 -7.46
C TYR A 344 -1.86 12.86 -8.43
N PHE A 345 -2.90 13.49 -7.91
CA PHE A 345 -3.94 14.10 -8.75
C PHE A 345 -3.41 15.30 -9.53
N ILE A 346 -2.60 16.15 -8.90
CA ILE A 346 -2.00 17.32 -9.55
C ILE A 346 -1.07 16.88 -10.67
N ILE A 347 -0.16 15.95 -10.42
CA ILE A 347 0.82 15.49 -11.41
C ILE A 347 0.11 14.73 -12.54
N THR A 348 -0.72 13.74 -12.21
CA THR A 348 -1.30 12.84 -13.22
C THR A 348 -2.42 13.50 -14.02
N TYR A 349 -3.28 14.24 -13.37
CA TYR A 349 -4.47 14.81 -14.01
C TYR A 349 -4.35 16.32 -14.26
N GLY A 350 -3.82 17.09 -13.33
CA GLY A 350 -3.59 18.51 -13.51
C GLY A 350 -2.55 18.76 -14.59
N ILE A 351 -1.32 18.36 -14.33
CA ILE A 351 -0.19 18.56 -15.27
C ILE A 351 -0.33 17.62 -16.47
N GLY A 352 -0.51 16.30 -16.23
CA GLY A 352 -0.51 15.29 -17.28
C GLY A 352 -1.62 15.43 -18.32
N LYS A 353 -2.79 15.98 -17.97
CA LYS A 353 -3.86 16.29 -18.92
C LYS A 353 -3.85 17.76 -19.36
N GLY A 354 -3.64 18.68 -18.41
CA GLY A 354 -3.74 20.12 -18.66
C GLY A 354 -2.61 20.64 -19.53
N LEU A 355 -1.39 20.16 -19.31
CA LEU A 355 -0.19 20.59 -20.03
C LEU A 355 0.32 19.57 -21.04
N ARG A 356 -0.50 18.60 -21.43
CA ARG A 356 -0.13 17.47 -22.29
C ARG A 356 0.69 17.84 -23.54
N LYS A 357 0.37 18.97 -24.17
CA LYS A 357 1.05 19.45 -25.38
C LYS A 357 2.49 19.90 -25.13
N TRP A 358 2.81 20.27 -23.91
CA TRP A 358 4.12 20.80 -23.51
C TRP A 358 5.03 19.74 -22.91
N LEU A 359 4.47 18.58 -22.55
CA LEU A 359 5.20 17.55 -21.82
C LEU A 359 5.98 16.63 -22.74
N SER A 360 7.24 16.40 -22.38
CA SER A 360 8.03 15.26 -22.82
C SER A 360 7.68 14.02 -22.03
N LEU A 361 7.85 12.83 -22.62
CA LEU A 361 7.72 11.58 -21.84
C LEU A 361 8.82 11.50 -20.79
N GLY A 362 8.47 11.24 -19.57
CA GLY A 362 9.31 11.22 -18.38
C GLY A 362 9.09 12.40 -17.44
N ASP A 363 8.43 13.48 -17.91
CA ASP A 363 8.26 14.70 -17.12
C ASP A 363 7.38 14.46 -15.87
N LEU A 364 6.36 13.60 -15.93
CA LEU A 364 5.52 13.31 -14.78
C LEU A 364 6.28 12.53 -13.70
N SER A 365 7.20 11.65 -14.12
CA SER A 365 8.09 10.94 -13.20
C SER A 365 9.06 11.90 -12.51
N MET A 366 9.57 12.87 -13.23
CA MET A 366 10.41 13.92 -12.65
C MET A 366 9.60 14.84 -11.75
N GLY A 367 8.34 15.13 -12.12
CA GLY A 367 7.40 15.86 -11.28
C GLY A 367 7.16 15.18 -9.93
N TYR A 368 7.12 13.85 -9.89
CA TYR A 368 7.08 13.10 -8.64
C TYR A 368 8.30 13.37 -7.75
N LEU A 369 9.53 13.36 -8.31
CA LEU A 369 10.75 13.64 -7.55
C LEU A 369 10.71 15.04 -6.94
N ILE A 370 10.27 16.03 -7.72
CA ILE A 370 10.13 17.41 -7.26
C ILE A 370 9.08 17.49 -6.14
N TRP A 371 7.91 16.88 -6.34
CA TRP A 371 6.84 16.90 -5.35
C TRP A 371 7.26 16.26 -4.04
N TYR A 372 7.82 15.05 -4.14
CA TYR A 372 8.26 14.31 -2.94
C TYR A 372 9.39 15.03 -2.20
N GLY A 373 10.39 15.53 -2.93
CA GLY A 373 11.48 16.31 -2.34
C GLY A 373 10.98 17.60 -1.67
N ALA A 374 10.06 18.33 -2.32
CA ALA A 374 9.47 19.55 -1.75
C ALA A 374 8.63 19.24 -0.51
N THR A 375 7.79 18.20 -0.55
CA THR A 375 6.98 17.78 0.61
C THR A 375 7.89 17.40 1.79
N ARG A 376 8.97 16.66 1.54
CA ARG A 376 9.95 16.30 2.58
C ARG A 376 10.65 17.53 3.14
N ALA A 377 11.11 18.45 2.30
CA ALA A 377 11.79 19.67 2.74
C ALA A 377 10.89 20.56 3.59
N ILE A 378 9.59 20.65 3.28
CA ILE A 378 8.62 21.43 4.04
C ILE A 378 8.30 20.78 5.40
N MET A 379 8.21 19.45 5.44
CA MET A 379 7.75 18.72 6.62
C MET A 379 8.87 18.37 7.61
N GLU A 380 10.12 18.33 7.16
CA GLU A 380 11.24 17.95 8.03
C GLU A 380 11.36 18.84 9.28
N PRO A 381 11.27 20.19 9.21
CA PRO A 381 11.33 21.04 10.40
C PRO A 381 10.10 20.93 11.31
N MET A 382 9.03 20.29 10.85
CA MET A 382 7.83 20.07 11.67
C MET A 382 7.92 18.78 12.50
N ARG A 383 8.93 17.93 12.26
CA ARG A 383 9.11 16.65 12.96
C ARG A 383 9.58 16.88 14.38
N ASP A 384 9.17 15.97 15.26
CA ASP A 384 9.74 15.86 16.59
C ASP A 384 11.24 15.51 16.48
N GLY A 385 12.07 16.10 17.36
CA GLY A 385 13.53 15.96 17.31
C GLY A 385 14.04 14.50 17.32
N ASN A 386 13.26 13.58 17.89
CA ASN A 386 13.58 12.14 17.85
C ASN A 386 13.43 11.52 16.44
N PHE A 387 12.75 12.20 15.53
CA PHE A 387 12.50 11.76 14.15
C PHE A 387 13.16 12.67 13.12
N GLU A 388 13.98 13.64 13.54
CA GLU A 388 14.80 14.44 12.62
C GLU A 388 15.99 13.62 12.10
N TYR A 389 16.05 13.52 10.79
CA TYR A 389 17.20 12.93 10.09
C TYR A 389 17.97 14.06 9.40
N GLY A 390 19.09 14.48 9.94
CA GLY A 390 19.89 15.60 9.41
C GLY A 390 20.28 15.46 7.93
N GLN A 391 20.34 14.23 7.41
CA GLN A 391 20.55 13.95 5.99
C GLN A 391 19.29 14.11 5.14
N SER A 392 18.10 14.26 5.75
CA SER A 392 16.83 14.35 5.02
C SER A 392 16.72 15.64 4.19
N TRP A 393 17.29 16.74 4.67
CA TRP A 393 17.37 17.99 3.92
C TRP A 393 18.16 17.83 2.63
N ILE A 394 19.36 17.26 2.73
CA ILE A 394 20.25 17.06 1.57
C ILE A 394 19.55 16.16 0.54
N SER A 395 18.98 15.06 0.98
CA SER A 395 18.26 14.14 0.09
C SER A 395 17.05 14.78 -0.58
N SER A 396 16.32 15.65 0.14
CA SER A 396 15.17 16.39 -0.40
C SER A 396 15.58 17.33 -1.54
N PHE A 397 16.62 18.13 -1.33
CA PHE A 397 17.13 19.03 -2.37
C PHE A 397 17.76 18.28 -3.55
N LEU A 398 18.44 17.14 -3.30
CA LEU A 398 18.93 16.28 -4.37
C LEU A 398 17.81 15.72 -5.24
N LEU A 399 16.70 15.32 -4.65
CA LEU A 399 15.53 14.84 -5.39
C LEU A 399 14.90 15.95 -6.23
N ILE A 400 14.74 17.15 -5.68
CA ILE A 400 14.23 18.32 -6.42
C ILE A 400 15.18 18.63 -7.60
N GLY A 401 16.48 18.71 -7.33
CA GLY A 401 17.48 18.97 -8.36
C GLY A 401 17.49 17.90 -9.46
N ALA A 402 17.45 16.62 -9.08
CA ALA A 402 17.36 15.50 -10.02
C ALA A 402 16.10 15.58 -10.88
N GLY A 403 14.95 15.94 -10.29
CA GLY A 403 13.70 16.12 -11.01
C GLY A 403 13.79 17.26 -12.04
N ILE A 404 14.30 18.42 -11.64
CA ILE A 404 14.48 19.58 -12.55
C ILE A 404 15.45 19.24 -13.68
N LEU A 405 16.62 18.68 -13.35
CA LEU A 405 17.63 18.30 -14.34
C LEU A 405 17.10 17.22 -15.29
N GLY A 406 16.28 16.28 -14.78
CA GLY A 406 15.63 15.26 -15.60
C GLY A 406 14.66 15.85 -16.62
N ILE A 407 13.81 16.81 -16.22
CA ILE A 407 12.91 17.52 -17.14
C ILE A 407 13.74 18.23 -18.22
N ILE A 408 14.75 19.00 -17.82
CA ILE A 408 15.63 19.71 -18.79
C ILE A 408 16.28 18.71 -19.76
N ALA A 409 16.81 17.61 -19.25
CA ALA A 409 17.45 16.60 -20.08
C ALA A 409 16.48 15.95 -21.09
N PHE A 410 15.24 15.67 -20.69
CA PHE A 410 14.24 15.12 -21.59
C PHE A 410 13.84 16.10 -22.70
N HIS A 411 13.65 17.37 -22.36
CA HIS A 411 13.33 18.41 -23.34
C HIS A 411 14.49 18.69 -24.30
N VAL A 412 15.72 18.76 -23.79
CA VAL A 412 16.93 18.89 -24.63
C VAL A 412 17.08 17.70 -25.56
N TYR A 413 16.88 16.49 -25.06
CA TYR A 413 16.92 15.28 -25.87
C TYR A 413 15.90 15.31 -27.01
N ASP A 414 14.66 15.70 -26.72
CA ASP A 414 13.60 15.77 -27.73
C ASP A 414 13.83 16.91 -28.72
N PHE A 415 14.42 18.02 -28.29
CA PHE A 415 14.86 19.09 -29.17
C PHE A 415 15.96 18.62 -30.16
N ILE A 416 16.96 17.87 -29.67
CA ILE A 416 18.02 17.28 -30.49
C ILE A 416 17.44 16.30 -31.50
N ARG A 417 16.48 15.46 -31.09
CA ARG A 417 15.77 14.53 -31.98
C ARG A 417 15.08 15.28 -33.12
N LYS A 418 14.34 16.35 -32.80
CA LYS A 418 13.66 17.19 -33.78
C LYS A 418 14.65 17.79 -34.78
N LYS A 419 15.82 18.28 -34.32
CA LYS A 419 16.90 18.77 -35.21
C LYS A 419 17.46 17.70 -36.14
N ARG A 420 17.40 16.42 -35.73
CA ARG A 420 17.85 15.27 -36.53
C ARG A 420 16.77 14.67 -37.41
N ASN A 421 15.63 15.35 -37.59
CA ASN A 421 14.43 14.85 -38.28
C ASN A 421 13.88 13.52 -37.72
N LEU A 422 14.08 13.29 -36.40
CA LEU A 422 13.51 12.17 -35.69
C LEU A 422 12.31 12.67 -34.87
N GLU A 423 11.23 11.88 -34.80
CA GLU A 423 10.07 12.25 -34.01
C GLU A 423 10.43 12.45 -32.53
N PRO A 424 10.02 13.56 -31.90
CA PRO A 424 10.21 13.77 -30.46
C PRO A 424 9.37 12.75 -29.68
N ARG A 425 9.78 12.42 -28.46
CA ARG A 425 9.05 11.49 -27.57
C ARG A 425 8.10 12.26 -26.64
N THR A 426 7.06 12.82 -27.22
CA THR A 426 6.04 13.59 -26.50
C THR A 426 4.76 12.75 -26.32
N TYR A 427 3.83 13.26 -25.51
CA TYR A 427 2.51 12.64 -25.34
C TYR A 427 1.61 12.70 -26.58
N GLU A 428 1.96 13.51 -27.57
CA GLU A 428 1.25 13.58 -28.85
C GLU A 428 1.70 12.50 -29.83
N THR A 429 2.95 12.03 -29.71
CA THR A 429 3.57 11.05 -30.62
C THR A 429 3.48 9.61 -30.13
N VAL A 430 3.01 9.38 -28.89
CA VAL A 430 2.90 8.08 -28.24
C VAL A 430 1.48 7.87 -27.71
#